data_fa405da685a11aea3e02449e992377ec
#
_entry.id   fa405da685a11aea3e02449e992377ec
#
_cell.length_a   1.000
_cell.length_b   1.000
_cell.length_c   1.000
_cell.angle_alpha   90.00
_cell.angle_beta   90.00
_cell.angle_gamma   90.00
#
_symmetry.space_group_name_H-M   'P 1'
#
loop_
_entity.id
_entity.type
_entity.pdbx_description
1 polymer ?
#
loop_
_entity_poly.entity_id
_entity_poly.type
_entity_poly.pdbx_seq_one_letter_code
_entity_poly.pdbx_strand_id
1 'polypeptide(L)'
;PPPLEDMTELFNGIPVTDQSISGGRNVPLEDKLLYYYVDLTENLSSLSIKTYGGTGNIDLGISWGTVPDPFGFGFFPEIFEDDFSEPGTDSYQKVAWDGGPGNDNVVTLYDLEPGLYYITAYTYQRATDFTISAQFTYEPDNIEPEDAIELFPGQKYGPLSGYNSLDQFFKINVPSGTERLEVDLSEGF
;
A
#
# COMPACT_ATOMS: atom_id res chain seq x y z
N PRO A 1 21.77 -1.35 -0.19
CA PRO A 1 20.78 -2.21 -0.84
C PRO A 1 21.37 -2.82 -2.11
N PRO A 2 20.87 -3.99 -2.55
CA PRO A 2 21.24 -4.56 -3.82
C PRO A 2 20.71 -3.71 -4.99
N PRO A 3 21.20 -3.89 -6.20
CA PRO A 3 20.63 -3.28 -7.39
C PRO A 3 19.20 -3.85 -7.65
N LEU A 4 18.37 -3.11 -8.41
CA LEU A 4 16.97 -3.47 -8.62
C LEU A 4 16.80 -4.87 -9.26
N GLU A 5 17.72 -5.26 -10.15
CA GLU A 5 17.72 -6.58 -10.79
C GLU A 5 17.91 -7.76 -9.84
N ASP A 6 18.40 -7.50 -8.64
CA ASP A 6 18.58 -8.52 -7.57
C ASP A 6 17.43 -8.51 -6.56
N MET A 7 16.44 -7.61 -6.73
CA MET A 7 15.25 -7.56 -5.91
C MET A 7 14.10 -8.36 -6.53
N THR A 8 13.17 -8.81 -5.71
CA THR A 8 11.97 -9.51 -6.19
C THR A 8 10.82 -8.52 -6.39
N GLU A 9 10.26 -8.48 -7.59
CA GLU A 9 9.06 -7.71 -7.88
C GLU A 9 7.81 -8.37 -7.27
N LEU A 10 6.97 -7.57 -6.63
CA LEU A 10 5.68 -7.99 -6.11
C LEU A 10 4.56 -7.49 -7.03
N PHE A 11 3.70 -8.42 -7.45
CA PHE A 11 2.54 -8.13 -8.29
C PHE A 11 1.26 -8.18 -7.47
N ASN A 12 0.26 -7.40 -7.87
CA ASN A 12 -1.03 -7.33 -7.21
C ASN A 12 -1.69 -8.72 -7.04
N GLY A 13 -1.92 -9.10 -5.78
CA GLY A 13 -2.59 -10.35 -5.43
C GLY A 13 -1.78 -11.62 -5.67
N ILE A 14 -0.51 -11.53 -6.11
CA ILE A 14 0.34 -12.70 -6.36
C ILE A 14 1.30 -12.89 -5.19
N PRO A 15 1.14 -13.94 -4.37
CA PRO A 15 2.04 -14.19 -3.24
C PRO A 15 3.38 -14.76 -3.70
N VAL A 16 4.45 -14.35 -3.01
CA VAL A 16 5.78 -14.96 -3.10
C VAL A 16 5.97 -15.83 -1.85
N THR A 17 5.98 -17.14 -2.04
CA THR A 17 6.01 -18.16 -0.97
C THR A 17 7.42 -18.63 -0.65
N ASP A 18 7.54 -19.43 0.42
CA ASP A 18 8.77 -20.15 0.81
C ASP A 18 9.97 -19.22 1.03
N GLN A 19 9.70 -18.02 1.53
CA GLN A 19 10.73 -17.04 1.84
C GLN A 19 11.41 -17.36 3.16
N SER A 20 12.72 -17.14 3.24
CA SER A 20 13.48 -17.38 4.47
C SER A 20 14.58 -16.34 4.62
N ILE A 21 14.77 -15.86 5.84
CA ILE A 21 15.81 -14.90 6.21
C ILE A 21 16.66 -15.50 7.32
N SER A 22 17.98 -15.46 7.16
CA SER A 22 18.90 -15.82 8.22
C SER A 22 18.88 -14.78 9.34
N GLY A 23 19.08 -15.21 10.58
CA GLY A 23 19.09 -14.30 11.72
C GLY A 23 20.06 -14.78 12.80
N GLY A 24 20.32 -13.91 13.78
CA GLY A 24 21.20 -14.18 14.90
C GLY A 24 22.38 -13.21 14.99
N ARG A 25 23.06 -13.20 16.12
CA ARG A 25 24.12 -12.22 16.46
C ARG A 25 25.31 -12.25 15.50
N ASN A 26 25.66 -13.42 14.97
CA ASN A 26 26.83 -13.62 14.12
C ASN A 26 26.49 -13.71 12.62
N VAL A 27 25.24 -13.45 12.24
CA VAL A 27 24.82 -13.40 10.85
C VAL A 27 25.11 -12.00 10.30
N PRO A 28 25.77 -11.87 9.14
CA PRO A 28 25.96 -10.59 8.46
C PRO A 28 24.64 -9.87 8.24
N LEU A 29 24.69 -8.54 8.17
CA LEU A 29 23.48 -7.73 8.03
C LEU A 29 22.75 -8.02 6.72
N GLU A 30 23.48 -8.15 5.63
CA GLU A 30 22.98 -8.48 4.30
C GLU A 30 22.18 -9.78 4.27
N ASP A 31 22.52 -10.75 5.11
CA ASP A 31 21.81 -12.04 5.21
C ASP A 31 20.54 -11.97 6.08
N LYS A 32 20.32 -10.84 6.75
CA LYS A 32 19.12 -10.59 7.59
C LYS A 32 18.01 -9.85 6.88
N LEU A 33 18.17 -9.59 5.60
CA LEU A 33 17.31 -8.73 4.79
C LEU A 33 16.90 -9.47 3.53
N LEU A 34 15.65 -9.29 3.16
CA LEU A 34 15.17 -9.51 1.79
C LEU A 34 14.59 -8.20 1.24
N TYR A 35 14.84 -7.97 -0.03
CA TYR A 35 14.42 -6.77 -0.71
C TYR A 35 13.42 -7.09 -1.80
N TYR A 36 12.36 -6.32 -1.82
CA TYR A 36 11.32 -6.40 -2.84
C TYR A 36 11.01 -5.00 -3.36
N TYR A 37 10.31 -4.94 -4.47
CA TYR A 37 9.76 -3.69 -4.99
C TYR A 37 8.40 -3.89 -5.62
N VAL A 38 7.67 -2.79 -5.75
CA VAL A 38 6.46 -2.65 -6.57
C VAL A 38 6.71 -1.50 -7.52
N ASP A 39 6.48 -1.71 -8.82
CA ASP A 39 6.52 -0.66 -9.83
C ASP A 39 5.07 -0.25 -10.19
N LEU A 40 4.66 0.93 -9.72
CA LEU A 40 3.35 1.47 -9.99
C LEU A 40 3.36 2.31 -11.25
N THR A 41 2.49 1.97 -12.20
CA THR A 41 2.32 2.70 -13.46
C THR A 41 1.17 3.70 -13.42
N GLU A 42 0.36 3.68 -12.37
CA GLU A 42 -0.82 4.53 -12.17
C GLU A 42 -1.05 4.83 -10.68
N ASN A 43 -1.88 5.81 -10.39
CA ASN A 43 -2.22 6.17 -9.01
C ASN A 43 -3.00 5.05 -8.33
N LEU A 44 -2.71 4.82 -7.06
CA LEU A 44 -3.46 3.90 -6.22
C LEU A 44 -4.02 4.62 -5.00
N SER A 45 -5.23 4.26 -4.59
CA SER A 45 -5.75 4.69 -3.29
C SER A 45 -5.05 4.00 -2.12
N SER A 46 -4.60 2.76 -2.30
CA SER A 46 -3.74 2.10 -1.30
C SER A 46 -2.89 0.98 -1.86
N LEU A 47 -1.76 0.75 -1.20
CA LEU A 47 -0.86 -0.39 -1.36
C LEU A 47 -0.64 -1.03 0.01
N SER A 48 -1.06 -2.28 0.18
CA SER A 48 -0.81 -3.07 1.38
C SER A 48 0.19 -4.17 1.09
N ILE A 49 1.27 -4.23 1.87
CA ILE A 49 2.22 -5.33 1.86
C ILE A 49 2.00 -6.17 3.12
N LYS A 50 1.88 -7.48 2.95
CA LYS A 50 1.66 -8.42 4.04
C LYS A 50 2.72 -9.49 4.04
N THR A 51 3.20 -9.85 5.24
CA THR A 51 3.90 -11.10 5.48
C THR A 51 3.03 -11.99 6.36
N TYR A 52 3.10 -13.31 6.16
CA TYR A 52 2.31 -14.26 6.95
C TYR A 52 2.86 -15.69 6.84
N GLY A 53 2.45 -16.53 7.78
CA GLY A 53 2.84 -17.94 7.83
C GLY A 53 4.30 -18.16 8.26
N GLY A 54 4.78 -19.38 8.13
CA GLY A 54 6.14 -19.76 8.51
C GLY A 54 6.43 -19.64 10.00
N THR A 55 7.69 -19.44 10.35
CA THR A 55 8.16 -19.26 11.74
C THR A 55 9.20 -18.14 11.83
N GLY A 56 9.28 -17.50 12.99
CA GLY A 56 10.25 -16.44 13.29
C GLY A 56 9.58 -15.12 13.65
N ASN A 57 10.29 -14.03 13.42
CA ASN A 57 9.81 -12.67 13.61
C ASN A 57 10.36 -11.81 12.48
N ILE A 58 9.48 -11.20 11.71
CA ILE A 58 9.82 -10.35 10.58
C ILE A 58 9.37 -8.93 10.88
N ASP A 59 10.23 -7.98 10.63
CA ASP A 59 9.89 -6.57 10.57
C ASP A 59 9.77 -6.16 9.10
N LEU A 60 8.75 -5.40 8.75
CA LEU A 60 8.41 -5.06 7.38
C LEU A 60 8.39 -3.54 7.20
N GLY A 61 9.13 -3.05 6.21
CA GLY A 61 9.16 -1.63 5.85
C GLY A 61 8.88 -1.40 4.38
N ILE A 62 8.22 -0.28 4.07
CA ILE A 62 7.97 0.18 2.71
C ILE A 62 8.29 1.66 2.60
N SER A 63 8.89 2.09 1.49
CA SER A 63 9.08 3.51 1.17
C SER A 63 9.08 3.79 -0.34
N TRP A 64 8.73 5.01 -0.71
CA TRP A 64 8.74 5.49 -2.08
C TRP A 64 10.11 6.02 -2.47
N GLY A 65 10.59 5.63 -3.66
CA GLY A 65 11.80 6.17 -4.30
C GLY A 65 13.13 5.77 -3.68
N THR A 66 13.16 5.26 -2.45
CA THR A 66 14.37 4.82 -1.75
C THR A 66 14.14 3.54 -0.98
N VAL A 67 15.16 2.71 -0.85
CA VAL A 67 15.07 1.48 -0.06
C VAL A 67 15.01 1.81 1.42
N PRO A 68 14.01 1.27 2.18
CA PRO A 68 13.93 1.46 3.62
C PRO A 68 15.18 0.90 4.33
N ASP A 69 15.81 1.72 5.17
CA ASP A 69 16.95 1.28 5.98
C ASP A 69 16.48 0.85 7.38
N PRO A 70 16.48 -0.45 7.73
CA PRO A 70 16.02 -0.92 9.03
C PRO A 70 16.91 -0.48 10.20
N PHE A 71 18.03 0.16 9.96
CA PHE A 71 19.02 0.56 10.99
C PHE A 71 19.37 2.05 10.96
N GLY A 72 18.92 2.78 9.96
CA GLY A 72 19.12 4.22 9.88
C GLY A 72 18.34 4.96 10.97
N PHE A 73 18.89 6.04 11.49
CA PHE A 73 18.27 6.89 12.50
C PHE A 73 16.95 7.55 12.02
N GLY A 74 16.46 7.20 10.84
CA GLY A 74 15.15 7.61 10.29
C GLY A 74 14.01 6.62 10.55
N PHE A 75 14.24 5.54 11.31
CA PHE A 75 13.28 4.46 11.58
C PHE A 75 12.30 4.71 12.72
N PHE A 76 12.51 5.72 13.48
CA PHE A 76 11.42 6.25 14.27
C PHE A 76 10.75 7.30 13.36
N PRO A 77 9.48 7.14 13.00
CA PRO A 77 8.71 8.32 12.75
C PRO A 77 8.75 9.09 14.06
N GLU A 78 9.74 9.92 14.28
CA GLU A 78 9.44 11.17 14.94
C GLU A 78 8.34 11.71 14.05
N ILE A 79 7.12 11.56 14.52
CA ILE A 79 6.02 12.42 14.15
C ILE A 79 6.60 13.79 14.37
N PHE A 80 7.17 14.37 13.34
CA PHE A 80 7.42 15.79 13.30
C PHE A 80 6.03 16.42 13.22
N GLU A 81 5.39 16.45 14.40
CA GLU A 81 4.35 17.42 14.66
C GLU A 81 5.01 18.77 14.43
N ASP A 82 4.49 19.48 13.46
CA ASP A 82 4.72 20.89 13.21
C ASP A 82 6.05 21.34 12.59
N ASP A 83 6.14 21.29 11.26
CA ASP A 83 6.58 22.47 10.54
C ASP A 83 5.70 22.69 9.28
N PHE A 84 4.54 23.28 9.50
CA PHE A 84 3.68 23.84 8.45
C PHE A 84 4.24 25.20 8.00
N SER A 85 5.40 25.23 7.40
CA SER A 85 5.85 26.48 6.81
C SER A 85 6.76 26.25 5.61
N GLU A 86 6.18 26.04 4.48
CA GLU A 86 6.49 26.56 3.13
C GLU A 86 5.69 25.72 2.10
N PRO A 87 4.80 26.30 1.31
CA PRO A 87 4.16 25.59 0.21
C PRO A 87 5.14 25.49 -0.95
N GLY A 88 5.71 24.31 -1.22
CA GLY A 88 6.44 24.10 -2.46
C GLY A 88 7.56 23.08 -2.54
N THR A 89 7.87 22.33 -1.48
CA THR A 89 8.94 21.32 -1.53
C THR A 89 8.60 20.06 -0.74
N ASP A 90 7.37 19.57 -0.85
CA ASP A 90 6.94 18.36 -0.15
C ASP A 90 7.28 17.11 -0.93
N SER A 91 8.54 16.71 -0.87
CA SER A 91 8.87 15.30 -1.03
C SER A 91 8.59 14.60 0.31
N TYR A 92 7.33 14.41 0.68
CA TYR A 92 6.95 13.46 1.72
C TYR A 92 7.41 12.09 1.26
N GLN A 93 8.47 11.58 1.87
CA GLN A 93 8.80 10.18 1.70
C GLN A 93 7.64 9.39 2.32
N LYS A 94 6.77 8.83 1.48
CA LYS A 94 5.74 7.90 1.95
C LYS A 94 6.48 6.69 2.52
N VAL A 95 6.46 6.53 3.83
CA VAL A 95 7.14 5.45 4.56
C VAL A 95 6.15 4.83 5.55
N ALA A 96 6.10 3.51 5.60
CA ALA A 96 5.38 2.78 6.62
C ALA A 96 6.21 1.62 7.14
N TRP A 97 5.97 1.21 8.38
CA TRP A 97 6.72 0.16 9.05
C TRP A 97 5.84 -0.63 10.01
N ASP A 98 6.06 -1.95 10.06
CA ASP A 98 5.47 -2.84 11.05
C ASP A 98 6.57 -3.74 11.63
N GLY A 99 6.84 -3.61 12.94
CA GLY A 99 7.81 -4.37 13.72
C GLY A 99 7.15 -5.14 14.87
N GLY A 100 5.92 -5.58 14.68
CA GLY A 100 5.19 -6.41 15.63
C GLY A 100 5.85 -7.79 15.85
N PRO A 101 5.46 -8.53 16.91
CA PRO A 101 5.99 -9.87 17.12
C PRO A 101 5.36 -10.86 16.11
N GLY A 102 6.22 -11.72 15.54
CA GLY A 102 5.79 -12.79 14.63
C GLY A 102 6.03 -12.47 13.17
N ASN A 103 5.37 -13.22 12.28
CA ASN A 103 5.50 -13.09 10.84
C ASN A 103 4.25 -12.47 10.16
N ASP A 104 3.19 -12.24 10.93
CA ASP A 104 1.93 -11.71 10.41
C ASP A 104 1.94 -10.18 10.51
N ASN A 105 2.66 -9.53 9.59
CA ASN A 105 2.81 -8.08 9.56
C ASN A 105 2.07 -7.49 8.36
N VAL A 106 1.61 -6.26 8.51
CA VAL A 106 0.92 -5.50 7.45
C VAL A 106 1.37 -4.05 7.48
N VAL A 107 1.88 -3.56 6.36
CA VAL A 107 2.11 -2.13 6.15
C VAL A 107 1.22 -1.64 5.02
N THR A 108 0.61 -0.47 5.18
CA THR A 108 -0.25 0.12 4.16
C THR A 108 0.12 1.58 3.94
N LEU A 109 0.30 1.95 2.69
CA LEU A 109 0.40 3.33 2.24
C LEU A 109 -0.88 3.73 1.49
N TYR A 110 -1.19 5.02 1.52
CA TYR A 110 -2.36 5.62 0.87
C TYR A 110 -1.93 6.74 -0.06
N ASP A 111 -2.79 7.08 -1.03
CA ASP A 111 -2.58 8.17 -1.99
C ASP A 111 -1.25 8.04 -2.76
N LEU A 112 -1.10 6.91 -3.45
CA LEU A 112 0.16 6.58 -4.09
C LEU A 112 0.23 7.11 -5.52
N GLU A 113 1.35 7.73 -5.84
CA GLU A 113 1.73 8.15 -7.17
C GLU A 113 2.48 7.04 -7.92
N PRO A 114 2.51 7.07 -9.27
CA PRO A 114 3.34 6.16 -10.05
C PRO A 114 4.81 6.23 -9.64
N GLY A 115 5.48 5.10 -9.67
CA GLY A 115 6.89 4.99 -9.35
C GLY A 115 7.26 3.74 -8.57
N LEU A 116 8.52 3.65 -8.17
CA LEU A 116 9.07 2.51 -7.44
C LEU A 116 8.85 2.64 -5.94
N TYR A 117 8.20 1.64 -5.37
CA TYR A 117 8.04 1.45 -3.94
C TYR A 117 8.91 0.28 -3.50
N TYR A 118 9.86 0.55 -2.63
CA TYR A 118 10.79 -0.44 -2.12
C TYR A 118 10.32 -1.02 -0.80
N ILE A 119 10.47 -2.33 -0.67
CA ILE A 119 10.06 -3.08 0.52
C ILE A 119 11.29 -3.80 1.08
N THR A 120 11.46 -3.71 2.40
CA THR A 120 12.48 -4.45 3.13
C THR A 120 11.82 -5.35 4.17
N ALA A 121 12.05 -6.64 4.09
CA ALA A 121 11.74 -7.59 5.15
C ALA A 121 13.02 -7.88 5.94
N TYR A 122 12.96 -7.70 7.24
CA TYR A 122 14.11 -7.83 8.16
C TYR A 122 13.82 -8.75 9.32
N THR A 123 14.85 -9.42 9.85
CA THR A 123 14.73 -10.20 11.07
C THR A 123 15.96 -10.13 11.96
N TYR A 124 15.76 -10.03 13.28
CA TYR A 124 16.81 -10.28 14.27
C TYR A 124 17.07 -11.77 14.51
N GLN A 125 16.04 -12.60 14.32
CA GLN A 125 16.08 -14.04 14.49
C GLN A 125 15.77 -14.69 13.14
N ARG A 126 16.16 -15.95 12.98
CA ARG A 126 15.84 -16.67 11.76
C ARG A 126 14.31 -16.71 11.53
N ALA A 127 13.90 -16.37 10.33
CA ALA A 127 12.52 -16.55 9.85
C ALA A 127 12.52 -17.50 8.65
N THR A 128 11.58 -18.46 8.60
CA THR A 128 11.51 -19.47 7.55
C THR A 128 10.09 -19.71 7.07
N ASP A 129 9.99 -20.06 5.79
CA ASP A 129 8.77 -20.53 5.14
C ASP A 129 7.60 -19.52 5.20
N PHE A 130 7.93 -18.23 5.28
CA PHE A 130 6.91 -17.19 5.24
C PHE A 130 6.53 -16.82 3.80
N THR A 131 5.40 -16.20 3.68
CA THR A 131 4.88 -15.65 2.43
C THR A 131 4.82 -14.14 2.50
N ILE A 132 5.17 -13.45 1.41
CA ILE A 132 4.93 -12.02 1.24
C ILE A 132 3.99 -11.77 0.05
N SER A 133 3.11 -10.79 0.17
CA SER A 133 2.18 -10.41 -0.90
C SER A 133 1.93 -8.91 -0.92
N ALA A 134 1.63 -8.40 -2.11
CA ALA A 134 1.15 -7.03 -2.31
C ALA A 134 -0.32 -7.04 -2.72
N GLN A 135 -1.10 -6.10 -2.21
CA GLN A 135 -2.49 -5.86 -2.57
C GLN A 135 -2.66 -4.39 -2.95
N PHE A 136 -3.11 -4.15 -4.17
CA PHE A 136 -3.36 -2.81 -4.71
C PHE A 136 -4.85 -2.50 -4.67
N THR A 137 -5.17 -1.26 -4.26
CA THR A 137 -6.51 -0.70 -4.43
C THR A 137 -6.38 0.53 -5.33
N TYR A 138 -6.99 0.45 -6.50
CA TYR A 138 -6.94 1.52 -7.49
C TYR A 138 -7.84 2.68 -7.10
N GLU A 139 -7.47 3.88 -7.52
CA GLU A 139 -8.38 5.01 -7.39
C GLU A 139 -9.58 4.83 -8.32
N PRO A 140 -10.79 5.17 -7.87
CA PRO A 140 -11.93 5.19 -8.76
C PRO A 140 -11.76 6.24 -9.87
N ASP A 141 -12.23 5.94 -11.08
CA ASP A 141 -12.11 6.85 -12.22
C ASP A 141 -13.02 8.10 -12.12
N ASN A 142 -13.94 8.13 -11.15
CA ASN A 142 -14.98 9.17 -11.01
C ASN A 142 -14.78 10.05 -9.78
N ILE A 143 -13.56 10.48 -9.52
CA ILE A 143 -13.21 11.36 -8.40
C ILE A 143 -13.38 12.86 -8.71
N GLU A 144 -13.63 13.20 -9.98
CA GLU A 144 -13.94 14.56 -10.40
C GLU A 144 -15.35 14.64 -11.01
N PRO A 145 -16.06 15.78 -10.93
CA PRO A 145 -17.43 15.91 -11.47
C PRO A 145 -17.53 15.66 -12.96
N GLU A 146 -16.52 16.00 -13.74
CA GLU A 146 -16.44 15.77 -15.19
C GLU A 146 -16.35 14.29 -15.55
N ASP A 147 -15.75 13.48 -14.69
CA ASP A 147 -15.57 12.03 -14.84
C ASP A 147 -16.73 11.24 -14.22
N ALA A 148 -17.79 11.93 -13.80
CA ALA A 148 -18.96 11.32 -13.18
C ALA A 148 -19.54 10.17 -14.01
N ILE A 149 -19.65 9.00 -13.40
CA ILE A 149 -20.20 7.80 -14.03
C ILE A 149 -21.70 7.93 -14.21
N GLU A 150 -22.20 7.67 -15.42
CA GLU A 150 -23.63 7.71 -15.70
C GLU A 150 -24.34 6.48 -15.13
N LEU A 151 -25.33 6.73 -14.26
CA LEU A 151 -26.21 5.69 -13.71
C LEU A 151 -27.50 5.60 -14.53
N PHE A 152 -27.92 4.38 -14.83
CA PHE A 152 -29.17 4.11 -15.52
C PHE A 152 -30.22 3.54 -14.56
N PRO A 153 -31.50 3.88 -14.72
CA PRO A 153 -32.57 3.39 -13.86
C PRO A 153 -32.59 1.86 -13.76
N GLY A 154 -32.61 1.34 -12.53
CA GLY A 154 -32.63 -0.10 -12.25
C GLY A 154 -31.29 -0.83 -12.41
N GLN A 155 -30.24 -0.14 -12.81
CA GLN A 155 -28.90 -0.72 -12.90
C GLN A 155 -28.18 -0.57 -11.55
N LYS A 156 -27.51 -1.64 -11.11
CA LYS A 156 -26.57 -1.60 -9.99
C LYS A 156 -25.18 -1.24 -10.50
N TYR A 157 -24.49 -0.39 -9.77
CA TYR A 157 -23.10 -0.05 -9.98
C TYR A 157 -22.29 -0.35 -8.72
N GLY A 158 -21.17 -1.01 -8.87
CA GLY A 158 -20.30 -1.37 -7.76
C GLY A 158 -19.65 -2.75 -7.95
N PRO A 159 -18.84 -3.22 -7.00
CA PRO A 159 -18.63 -2.60 -5.68
C PRO A 159 -17.92 -1.25 -5.77
N LEU A 160 -18.28 -0.31 -4.88
CA LEU A 160 -17.58 0.95 -4.74
C LEU A 160 -16.43 0.77 -3.75
N SER A 161 -15.29 1.36 -4.06
CA SER A 161 -14.13 1.41 -3.17
C SER A 161 -13.60 2.85 -3.09
N GLY A 162 -12.98 3.17 -1.98
CA GLY A 162 -12.38 4.48 -1.75
C GLY A 162 -11.78 4.53 -0.34
N TYR A 163 -11.02 5.56 -0.06
CA TYR A 163 -10.48 5.84 1.25
C TYR A 163 -11.22 7.00 1.91
N ASN A 164 -10.89 7.29 3.16
CA ASN A 164 -11.55 8.34 3.92
C ASN A 164 -11.40 9.71 3.23
N SER A 165 -12.49 10.43 3.06
CA SER A 165 -12.58 11.74 2.39
C SER A 165 -12.48 11.72 0.86
N LEU A 166 -12.59 10.56 0.20
CA LEU A 166 -12.69 10.49 -1.25
C LEU A 166 -14.15 10.67 -1.69
N ASP A 167 -14.41 11.70 -2.49
CA ASP A 167 -15.69 11.89 -3.15
C ASP A 167 -15.72 11.10 -4.46
N GLN A 168 -16.84 10.41 -4.74
CA GLN A 168 -17.08 9.76 -6.01
C GLN A 168 -18.33 10.36 -6.65
N PHE A 169 -18.22 10.75 -7.91
CA PHE A 169 -19.26 11.46 -8.63
C PHE A 169 -20.02 10.54 -9.56
N PHE A 170 -21.34 10.63 -9.49
CA PHE A 170 -22.25 9.92 -10.37
C PHE A 170 -23.25 10.91 -10.98
N LYS A 171 -23.66 10.65 -12.18
CA LYS A 171 -24.70 11.44 -12.88
C LYS A 171 -25.85 10.57 -13.31
N ILE A 172 -27.04 11.11 -13.27
CA ILE A 172 -28.25 10.43 -13.75
C ILE A 172 -29.06 11.39 -14.62
N ASN A 173 -29.51 10.93 -15.77
CA ASN A 173 -30.44 11.67 -16.61
C ASN A 173 -31.86 11.43 -16.11
N VAL A 174 -32.49 12.46 -15.58
CA VAL A 174 -33.86 12.39 -15.07
C VAL A 174 -34.79 12.92 -16.17
N PRO A 175 -35.66 12.08 -16.81
CA PRO A 175 -36.60 12.50 -17.82
C PRO A 175 -37.58 13.54 -17.30
N SER A 176 -38.04 14.43 -18.19
CA SER A 176 -39.08 15.40 -17.86
C SER A 176 -40.37 14.71 -17.42
N GLY A 177 -40.94 15.16 -16.31
CA GLY A 177 -42.15 14.56 -15.73
C GLY A 177 -41.89 13.45 -14.71
N THR A 178 -40.64 13.17 -14.36
CA THR A 178 -40.30 12.27 -13.27
C THR A 178 -40.74 12.89 -11.95
N GLU A 179 -41.58 12.19 -11.21
CA GLU A 179 -42.08 12.63 -9.90
C GLU A 179 -41.17 12.24 -8.73
N ARG A 180 -40.35 11.20 -8.90
CA ARG A 180 -39.47 10.69 -7.86
C ARG A 180 -38.19 10.09 -8.43
N LEU A 181 -37.08 10.44 -7.85
CA LEU A 181 -35.79 9.77 -7.99
C LEU A 181 -35.41 9.11 -6.65
N GLU A 182 -35.02 7.85 -6.70
CA GLU A 182 -34.54 7.09 -5.56
C GLU A 182 -33.16 6.51 -5.87
N VAL A 183 -32.21 6.75 -4.98
CA VAL A 183 -30.83 6.23 -5.07
C VAL A 183 -30.53 5.50 -3.78
N ASP A 184 -30.25 4.22 -3.88
CA ASP A 184 -29.93 3.37 -2.74
C ASP A 184 -28.43 3.04 -2.71
N LEU A 185 -27.82 3.23 -1.53
CA LEU A 185 -26.50 2.69 -1.20
C LEU A 185 -26.71 1.48 -0.28
N SER A 186 -26.23 0.32 -0.69
CA SER A 186 -26.37 -0.91 0.06
C SER A 186 -25.05 -1.63 0.24
N GLU A 187 -24.93 -2.39 1.33
CA GLU A 187 -23.81 -3.31 1.58
C GLU A 187 -22.42 -2.62 1.76
N GLY A 188 -22.38 -1.39 2.25
CA GLY A 188 -21.15 -0.73 2.71
C GLY A 188 -20.77 -1.18 4.12
N PHE A 189 -19.46 -1.33 4.38
CA PHE A 189 -18.89 -1.59 5.70
C PHE A 189 -18.10 -0.37 6.17
#